data_72bfbce86ac171cef3ec053b649a9545
#
_entry.id   72bfbce86ac171cef3ec053b649a9545
#
_cell.length_a   1.000
_cell.length_b   1.000
_cell.length_c   1.000
_cell.angle_alpha   90.00
_cell.angle_beta   90.00
_cell.angle_gamma   90.00
#
_symmetry.space_group_name_H-M   'P 1'
#
loop_
_entity.id
_entity.type
_entity.pdbx_description
1 polymer ?
#
loop_
_entity_poly.entity_id
_entity_poly.type
_entity_poly.pdbx_seq_one_letter_code
_entity_poly.pdbx_strand_id
1 'polypeptide(L)'
;MRAMRPFILGAAALLTACASTSTVRPVSGAKFETVCIERNADVYVEDLLPAIEDAFRRNGIATRVFDTSPAPCPYRVTYAASRRWDLKPFMSDARISLYHDRELVGEATYALPSGVFGGGGINPDKWRGASFKIDPILDKMLASLKSPG
;
A
#
# COMPACT_ATOMS: atom_id res chain seq x y z
N MET A 1 -62.04 15.55 -11.60
CA MET A 1 -61.22 15.14 -10.41
C MET A 1 -59.84 14.73 -10.89
N ARG A 2 -58.85 15.60 -10.75
CA ARG A 2 -57.45 15.32 -11.14
C ARG A 2 -56.69 14.88 -9.88
N ALA A 3 -56.25 13.64 -9.87
CA ALA A 3 -55.45 13.08 -8.80
C ALA A 3 -54.01 13.65 -8.88
N MET A 4 -53.63 14.42 -7.88
CA MET A 4 -52.30 14.92 -7.68
C MET A 4 -51.42 13.79 -7.09
N ARG A 5 -50.45 13.28 -7.86
CA ARG A 5 -49.43 12.33 -7.41
C ARG A 5 -48.35 13.10 -6.64
N PRO A 6 -48.01 12.73 -5.41
CA PRO A 6 -46.86 13.32 -4.72
C PRO A 6 -45.55 12.79 -5.33
N PHE A 7 -44.70 13.71 -5.79
CA PHE A 7 -43.32 13.45 -6.17
C PHE A 7 -42.50 13.33 -4.90
N ILE A 8 -42.14 12.11 -4.55
CA ILE A 8 -41.17 11.86 -3.46
C ILE A 8 -39.78 12.05 -4.07
N LEU A 9 -39.18 13.24 -3.84
CA LEU A 9 -37.74 13.44 -4.05
C LEU A 9 -36.97 12.67 -2.98
N GLY A 10 -36.47 11.51 -3.37
CA GLY A 10 -35.48 10.77 -2.57
C GLY A 10 -34.16 11.53 -2.54
N ALA A 11 -33.84 12.16 -1.42
CA ALA A 11 -32.52 12.71 -1.16
C ALA A 11 -31.54 11.53 -0.98
N ALA A 12 -30.80 11.18 -2.05
CA ALA A 12 -29.65 10.28 -1.97
C ALA A 12 -28.54 11.01 -1.20
N ALA A 13 -28.40 10.70 0.08
CA ALA A 13 -27.27 11.15 0.89
C ALA A 13 -26.00 10.46 0.33
N LEU A 14 -25.16 11.23 -0.34
CA LEU A 14 -23.82 10.82 -0.75
C LEU A 14 -22.97 10.69 0.53
N LEU A 15 -22.92 9.49 1.07
CA LEU A 15 -21.95 9.11 2.08
C LEU A 15 -20.57 9.06 1.39
N THR A 16 -19.89 10.20 1.32
CA THR A 16 -18.47 10.24 0.99
C THR A 16 -17.73 9.59 2.15
N ALA A 17 -17.54 8.28 2.09
CA ALA A 17 -16.69 7.58 3.01
C ALA A 17 -15.28 8.17 2.92
N CYS A 18 -14.69 8.54 4.07
CA CYS A 18 -13.27 8.90 4.21
C CYS A 18 -12.43 7.63 3.99
N ALA A 19 -12.36 7.16 2.75
CA ALA A 19 -11.60 5.97 2.37
C ALA A 19 -10.13 6.32 2.20
N SER A 20 -9.24 5.41 2.61
CA SER A 20 -7.83 5.49 2.27
C SER A 20 -7.65 5.51 0.76
N THR A 21 -6.67 6.28 0.27
CA THR A 21 -6.31 6.30 -1.15
C THR A 21 -5.15 5.34 -1.38
N SER A 22 -5.26 4.51 -2.41
CA SER A 22 -4.18 3.64 -2.85
C SER A 22 -4.01 3.72 -4.35
N THR A 23 -2.75 3.75 -4.81
CA THR A 23 -2.42 3.63 -6.22
C THR A 23 -1.47 2.46 -6.42
N VAL A 24 -1.63 1.76 -7.53
CA VAL A 24 -0.80 0.61 -7.87
C VAL A 24 -0.38 0.71 -9.32
N ARG A 25 0.93 0.69 -9.54
CA ARG A 25 1.56 0.41 -10.83
C ARG A 25 1.98 -1.05 -10.84
N PRO A 26 1.27 -1.94 -11.54
CA PRO A 26 1.63 -3.35 -11.59
C PRO A 26 3.00 -3.56 -12.23
N VAL A 27 3.71 -4.58 -11.77
CA VAL A 27 4.97 -4.99 -12.40
C VAL A 27 4.69 -5.46 -13.82
N SER A 28 5.47 -4.97 -14.78
CA SER A 28 5.35 -5.34 -16.19
C SER A 28 6.68 -5.84 -16.75
N GLY A 29 6.61 -6.87 -17.58
CA GLY A 29 7.75 -7.34 -18.39
C GLY A 29 8.87 -8.05 -17.63
N ALA A 30 8.72 -8.33 -16.35
CA ALA A 30 9.76 -8.94 -15.53
C ALA A 30 9.31 -10.28 -14.94
N LYS A 31 10.21 -11.27 -14.95
CA LYS A 31 10.11 -12.47 -14.14
C LYS A 31 11.35 -12.56 -13.28
N PHE A 32 11.19 -12.62 -11.98
CA PHE A 32 12.28 -12.73 -11.01
C PHE A 32 11.82 -13.55 -9.81
N GLU A 33 12.75 -14.24 -9.19
CA GLU A 33 12.49 -15.14 -8.06
C GLU A 33 13.00 -14.53 -6.74
N THR A 34 13.84 -13.53 -6.81
CA THR A 34 14.46 -12.90 -5.64
C THR A 34 14.55 -11.39 -5.81
N VAL A 35 14.30 -10.67 -4.72
CA VAL A 35 14.52 -9.22 -4.63
C VAL A 35 15.40 -8.88 -3.45
N CYS A 36 16.17 -7.81 -3.59
CA CYS A 36 16.84 -7.16 -2.47
C CYS A 36 15.98 -6.04 -1.93
N ILE A 37 15.73 -6.04 -0.63
CA ILE A 37 15.05 -4.95 0.06
C ILE A 37 16.12 -4.12 0.78
N GLU A 38 16.17 -2.84 0.46
CA GLU A 38 17.04 -1.90 1.15
C GLU A 38 16.33 -1.37 2.40
N ARG A 39 16.94 -1.60 3.57
CA ARG A 39 16.41 -1.12 4.85
C ARG A 39 16.44 0.40 4.88
N ASN A 40 15.32 1.01 5.14
CA ASN A 40 15.24 2.45 5.31
C ASN A 40 15.23 2.80 6.81
N ALA A 41 16.35 3.34 7.30
CA ALA A 41 16.51 3.71 8.70
C ALA A 41 15.61 4.87 9.15
N ASP A 42 15.08 5.66 8.20
CA ASP A 42 14.18 6.78 8.48
C ASP A 42 12.72 6.36 8.64
N VAL A 43 12.41 5.08 8.42
CA VAL A 43 11.05 4.55 8.57
C VAL A 43 10.84 3.99 9.97
N TYR A 44 9.99 4.65 10.76
CA TYR A 44 9.67 4.28 12.14
C TYR A 44 8.35 3.48 12.25
N VAL A 45 7.97 2.76 11.22
CA VAL A 45 6.84 1.81 11.20
C VAL A 45 7.41 0.41 11.28
N GLU A 46 7.50 -0.13 12.49
CA GLU A 46 8.26 -1.34 12.82
C GLU A 46 7.77 -2.59 12.08
N ASP A 47 6.46 -2.69 11.85
CA ASP A 47 5.83 -3.84 11.18
C ASP A 47 5.77 -3.72 9.65
N LEU A 48 6.27 -2.62 9.06
CA LEU A 48 6.20 -2.41 7.61
C LEU A 48 7.15 -3.32 6.84
N LEU A 49 8.41 -3.40 7.23
CA LEU A 49 9.40 -4.25 6.54
C LEU A 49 9.01 -5.73 6.59
N PRO A 50 8.65 -6.32 7.75
CA PRO A 50 8.12 -7.68 7.79
C PRO A 50 6.89 -7.89 6.89
N ALA A 51 5.97 -6.93 6.84
CA ALA A 51 4.80 -7.01 5.98
C ALA A 51 5.16 -7.00 4.49
N ILE A 52 6.16 -6.20 4.07
CA ILE A 52 6.67 -6.21 2.70
C ILE A 52 7.27 -7.59 2.37
N GLU A 53 8.14 -8.13 3.24
CA GLU A 53 8.75 -9.45 3.03
C GLU A 53 7.69 -10.54 2.90
N ASP A 54 6.68 -10.53 3.77
CA ASP A 54 5.58 -11.49 3.73
C ASP A 54 4.75 -11.38 2.44
N ALA A 55 4.50 -10.16 1.95
CA ALA A 55 3.78 -9.95 0.70
C ALA A 55 4.54 -10.53 -0.51
N PHE A 56 5.85 -10.29 -0.60
CA PHE A 56 6.68 -10.87 -1.66
C PHE A 56 6.71 -12.40 -1.58
N ARG A 57 6.89 -12.95 -0.37
CA ARG A 57 6.93 -14.40 -0.15
C ARG A 57 5.61 -15.08 -0.52
N ARG A 58 4.46 -14.50 -0.17
CA ARG A 58 3.13 -14.99 -0.59
C ARG A 58 2.95 -15.01 -2.11
N ASN A 59 3.67 -14.14 -2.82
CA ASN A 59 3.67 -14.08 -4.28
C ASN A 59 4.78 -14.95 -4.91
N GLY A 60 5.45 -15.80 -4.14
CA GLY A 60 6.48 -16.73 -4.62
C GLY A 60 7.85 -16.11 -4.85
N ILE A 61 8.10 -14.92 -4.30
CA ILE A 61 9.35 -14.19 -4.48
C ILE A 61 10.14 -14.20 -3.18
N ALA A 62 11.38 -14.69 -3.22
CA ALA A 62 12.30 -14.64 -2.10
C ALA A 62 12.81 -13.21 -1.85
N THR A 63 13.02 -12.87 -0.60
CA THR A 63 13.52 -11.56 -0.19
C THR A 63 14.86 -11.68 0.52
N ARG A 64 15.73 -10.69 0.29
CA ARG A 64 16.97 -10.48 1.06
C ARG A 64 17.02 -9.04 1.50
N VAL A 65 17.16 -8.82 2.80
CA VAL A 65 17.22 -7.47 3.39
C VAL A 65 18.66 -7.08 3.61
N PHE A 66 19.02 -5.86 3.21
CA PHE A 66 20.34 -5.27 3.35
C PHE A 66 20.21 -3.84 3.88
N ASP A 67 21.17 -3.39 4.65
CA ASP A 67 21.28 -1.99 5.06
C ASP A 67 21.73 -1.11 3.88
N THR A 68 22.55 -1.67 3.00
CA THR A 68 22.90 -1.09 1.70
C THR A 68 22.83 -2.22 0.67
N SER A 69 22.10 -2.00 -0.42
CA SER A 69 21.96 -3.03 -1.45
C SER A 69 23.30 -3.40 -2.05
N PRO A 70 23.70 -4.69 -2.02
CA PRO A 70 24.93 -5.14 -2.66
C PRO A 70 24.82 -5.04 -4.19
N ALA A 71 25.93 -4.79 -4.85
CA ALA A 71 26.04 -5.04 -6.27
C ALA A 71 26.56 -6.47 -6.49
N PRO A 72 25.94 -7.31 -7.34
CA PRO A 72 24.79 -7.04 -8.19
C PRO A 72 23.46 -7.47 -7.54
N CYS A 73 22.49 -6.57 -7.50
CA CYS A 73 21.10 -6.93 -7.21
C CYS A 73 20.19 -6.28 -8.26
N PRO A 74 19.82 -6.98 -9.33
CA PRO A 74 19.08 -6.39 -10.42
C PRO A 74 17.68 -5.95 -10.01
N TYR A 75 17.02 -6.67 -9.11
CA TYR A 75 15.70 -6.30 -8.60
C TYR A 75 15.78 -5.80 -7.17
N ARG A 76 15.50 -4.53 -6.99
CA ARG A 76 15.61 -3.84 -5.71
C ARG A 76 14.28 -3.22 -5.29
N VAL A 77 13.91 -3.45 -4.04
CA VAL A 77 12.77 -2.82 -3.40
C VAL A 77 13.25 -1.73 -2.46
N THR A 78 12.70 -0.55 -2.60
CA THR A 78 12.81 0.55 -1.63
C THR A 78 11.44 0.86 -1.06
N TYR A 79 11.40 1.41 0.13
CA TYR A 79 10.14 1.81 0.77
C TYR A 79 10.32 3.06 1.60
N ALA A 80 9.26 3.83 1.71
CA ALA A 80 9.14 4.97 2.60
C ALA A 80 7.77 4.93 3.27
N ALA A 81 7.67 5.42 4.48
CA ALA A 81 6.40 5.53 5.18
C ALA A 81 6.47 6.62 6.24
N SER A 82 5.33 7.21 6.53
CA SER A 82 5.18 8.17 7.63
C SER A 82 4.36 7.56 8.74
N ARG A 83 4.80 7.83 9.98
CA ARG A 83 4.09 7.50 11.21
C ARG A 83 3.50 8.76 11.79
N ARG A 84 2.23 8.72 12.13
CA ARG A 84 1.54 9.76 12.90
C ARG A 84 1.06 9.23 14.23
N TRP A 85 0.61 10.12 15.09
CA TRP A 85 0.13 9.77 16.42
C TRP A 85 -1.28 10.34 16.65
N ASP A 86 -2.18 9.48 17.11
CA ASP A 86 -3.51 9.83 17.57
C ASP A 86 -4.01 8.68 18.46
N LEU A 87 -4.10 8.89 19.76
CA LEU A 87 -4.28 7.89 20.82
C LEU A 87 -3.15 6.86 20.87
N LYS A 88 -2.67 6.39 19.72
CA LYS A 88 -1.49 5.54 19.53
C LYS A 88 -0.85 5.80 18.15
N PRO A 89 0.39 5.37 17.95
CA PRO A 89 1.05 5.50 16.65
C PRO A 89 0.30 4.72 15.57
N PHE A 90 0.30 5.26 14.35
CA PHE A 90 -0.25 4.59 13.16
C PHE A 90 0.51 5.02 11.90
N MET A 91 0.55 4.14 10.90
CA MET A 91 1.07 4.46 9.57
C MET A 91 0.05 5.31 8.82
N SER A 92 0.43 6.53 8.43
CA SER A 92 -0.42 7.45 7.67
C SER A 92 -0.30 7.27 6.16
N ASP A 93 0.87 6.94 5.71
CA ASP A 93 1.17 6.70 4.29
C ASP A 93 2.33 5.72 4.16
N ALA A 94 2.41 5.08 2.99
CA ALA A 94 3.52 4.24 2.60
C ALA A 94 3.67 4.25 1.07
N ARG A 95 4.90 4.12 0.61
CA ARG A 95 5.27 3.91 -0.79
C ARG A 95 6.26 2.78 -0.86
N ILE A 96 5.99 1.79 -1.70
CA ILE A 96 6.86 0.66 -1.97
C ILE A 96 7.16 0.67 -3.47
N SER A 97 8.44 0.75 -3.82
CA SER A 97 8.90 0.87 -5.20
C SER A 97 9.83 -0.29 -5.55
N LEU A 98 9.54 -0.94 -6.67
CA LEU A 98 10.36 -2.02 -7.23
C LEU A 98 11.10 -1.51 -8.46
N TYR A 99 12.41 -1.65 -8.44
CA TYR A 99 13.30 -1.29 -9.54
C TYR A 99 13.92 -2.54 -10.16
N HIS A 100 14.07 -2.53 -11.47
CA HIS A 100 14.99 -3.38 -12.21
C HIS A 100 16.17 -2.53 -12.64
N ASP A 101 17.33 -2.77 -12.07
CA ASP A 101 18.50 -1.92 -12.15
C ASP A 101 18.18 -0.48 -11.68
N ARG A 102 17.94 0.44 -12.62
CA ARG A 102 17.59 1.83 -12.33
C ARG A 102 16.16 2.20 -12.77
N GLU A 103 15.48 1.28 -13.43
CA GLU A 103 14.14 1.52 -13.95
C GLU A 103 13.07 1.13 -12.91
N LEU A 104 12.12 2.02 -12.67
CA LEU A 104 10.96 1.74 -11.83
C LEU A 104 9.99 0.82 -12.60
N VAL A 105 9.88 -0.44 -12.18
CA VAL A 105 9.05 -1.46 -12.84
C VAL A 105 7.75 -1.77 -12.11
N GLY A 106 7.62 -1.34 -10.86
CA GLY A 106 6.38 -1.49 -10.09
C GLY A 106 6.35 -0.52 -8.92
N GLU A 107 5.17 -0.04 -8.55
CA GLU A 107 5.00 0.82 -7.38
C GLU A 107 3.63 0.61 -6.74
N ALA A 108 3.59 0.64 -5.42
CA ALA A 108 2.35 0.64 -4.64
C ALA A 108 2.40 1.76 -3.61
N THR A 109 1.34 2.55 -3.52
CA THR A 109 1.21 3.61 -2.54
C THR A 109 -0.07 3.46 -1.74
N TYR A 110 0.01 3.83 -0.48
CA TYR A 110 -1.11 3.92 0.45
C TYR A 110 -1.07 5.27 1.15
N ALA A 111 -2.19 5.93 1.28
CA ALA A 111 -2.31 7.15 2.06
C ALA A 111 -3.68 7.25 2.74
N LEU A 112 -3.69 7.65 4.00
CA LEU A 112 -4.90 8.07 4.68
C LEU A 112 -5.25 9.50 4.24
N PRO A 113 -6.56 9.83 4.10
CA PRO A 113 -6.96 11.18 3.76
C PRO A 113 -6.48 12.15 4.84
N SER A 114 -5.93 13.27 4.42
CA SER A 114 -5.61 14.39 5.32
C SER A 114 -6.91 15.04 5.79
N GLY A 115 -7.09 15.23 7.09
CA GLY A 115 -8.28 15.83 7.64
C GLY A 115 -8.01 16.49 9.01
N VAL A 116 -8.99 17.25 9.48
CA VAL A 116 -8.94 18.02 10.72
C VAL A 116 -8.63 17.17 11.96
N PHE A 117 -8.85 15.86 11.88
CA PHE A 117 -8.59 14.89 12.95
C PHE A 117 -7.33 14.04 12.71
N GLY A 118 -6.29 14.59 12.10
CA GLY A 118 -4.97 13.95 12.08
C GLY A 118 -4.79 12.78 11.11
N GLY A 119 -5.51 12.74 10.00
CA GLY A 119 -5.42 11.68 8.99
C GLY A 119 -6.31 10.47 9.31
N GLY A 120 -7.15 10.11 8.36
CA GLY A 120 -8.06 8.98 8.47
C GLY A 120 -9.33 9.21 9.30
N GLY A 121 -9.54 10.41 9.89
CA GLY A 121 -10.75 10.71 10.65
C GLY A 121 -10.98 9.74 11.82
N ILE A 122 -12.24 9.38 12.08
CA ILE A 122 -12.65 8.45 13.15
C ILE A 122 -12.57 6.98 12.68
N ASN A 123 -11.95 6.69 11.54
CA ASN A 123 -11.85 5.33 11.04
C ASN A 123 -10.91 4.47 11.91
N PRO A 124 -11.40 3.42 12.58
CA PRO A 124 -10.58 2.56 13.43
C PRO A 124 -9.50 1.79 12.65
N ASP A 125 -9.65 1.60 11.35
CA ASP A 125 -8.67 0.91 10.51
C ASP A 125 -7.33 1.66 10.40
N LYS A 126 -7.31 2.97 10.77
CA LYS A 126 -6.06 3.74 10.81
C LYS A 126 -5.03 3.14 11.78
N TRP A 127 -5.49 2.46 12.84
CA TRP A 127 -4.62 1.82 13.84
C TRP A 127 -4.29 0.36 13.54
N ARG A 128 -4.79 -0.19 12.43
CA ARG A 128 -4.41 -1.55 12.01
C ARG A 128 -2.97 -1.58 11.51
N GLY A 129 -2.34 -2.75 11.65
CA GLY A 129 -0.96 -2.98 11.26
C GLY A 129 -0.68 -2.72 9.78
N ALA A 130 0.60 -2.61 9.43
CA ALA A 130 1.05 -2.34 8.07
C ALA A 130 0.51 -3.36 7.06
N SER A 131 0.53 -4.66 7.38
CA SER A 131 0.04 -5.71 6.49
C SER A 131 -1.39 -5.47 6.03
N PHE A 132 -2.31 -5.10 6.94
CA PHE A 132 -3.69 -4.79 6.57
C PHE A 132 -3.80 -3.72 5.48
N LYS A 133 -2.90 -2.74 5.50
CA LYS A 133 -2.89 -1.59 4.59
C LYS A 133 -2.19 -1.88 3.27
N ILE A 134 -1.05 -2.60 3.32
CA ILE A 134 -0.19 -2.78 2.14
C ILE A 134 -0.40 -4.10 1.42
N ASP A 135 -0.87 -5.17 2.08
CA ASP A 135 -1.06 -6.47 1.43
C ASP A 135 -1.93 -6.41 0.17
N PRO A 136 -3.11 -5.75 0.19
CA PRO A 136 -3.96 -5.68 -0.99
C PRO A 136 -3.31 -4.96 -2.17
N ILE A 137 -2.49 -3.94 -1.91
CA ILE A 137 -1.83 -3.17 -2.96
C ILE A 137 -0.57 -3.86 -3.48
N LEU A 138 0.18 -4.54 -2.62
CA LEU A 138 1.32 -5.34 -3.03
C LEU A 138 0.88 -6.58 -3.82
N ASP A 139 -0.18 -7.25 -3.41
CA ASP A 139 -0.73 -8.38 -4.17
C ASP A 139 -1.18 -7.95 -5.58
N LYS A 140 -1.77 -6.75 -5.73
CA LYS A 140 -2.09 -6.18 -7.05
C LYS A 140 -0.83 -5.83 -7.84
N MET A 141 0.18 -5.23 -7.20
CA MET A 141 1.44 -4.87 -7.85
C MET A 141 2.16 -6.11 -8.40
N LEU A 142 2.13 -7.21 -7.66
CA LEU A 142 2.84 -8.45 -7.97
C LEU A 142 1.98 -9.48 -8.74
N ALA A 143 0.72 -9.17 -9.04
CA ALA A 143 -0.24 -10.13 -9.62
C ALA A 143 0.24 -10.73 -10.95
N SER A 144 0.95 -9.96 -11.77
CA SER A 144 1.49 -10.42 -13.07
C SER A 144 2.63 -11.44 -12.94
N LEU A 145 3.22 -11.57 -11.75
CA LEU A 145 4.34 -12.48 -11.46
C LEU A 145 3.86 -13.85 -10.98
N LYS A 146 2.60 -13.95 -10.55
CA LYS A 146 2.00 -15.25 -10.23
C LYS A 146 1.92 -16.07 -11.51
N SER A 147 2.61 -17.22 -11.54
CA SER A 147 2.44 -18.19 -12.63
C SER A 147 0.96 -18.56 -12.71
N PRO A 148 0.36 -18.64 -13.91
CA PRO A 148 -0.93 -19.31 -14.07
C PRO A 148 -0.76 -20.74 -13.58
N GLY A 149 -1.43 -21.07 -12.47
CA GLY A 149 -1.49 -22.43 -11.95
C GLY A 149 -2.22 -23.37 -12.91
#